data_56fb986ec06bd4189878c94ca8806cdd
#
_entry.id   56fb986ec06bd4189878c94ca8806cdd
#
_cell.length_a   1.000
_cell.length_b   1.000
_cell.length_c   1.000
_cell.angle_alpha   90.00
_cell.angle_beta   90.00
_cell.angle_gamma   90.00
#
_symmetry.space_group_name_H-M   'P 1'
#
loop_
_entity.id
_entity.type
_entity.pdbx_description
1 polymer ?
#
loop_
_entity_poly.entity_id
_entity_poly.type
_entity_poly.pdbx_seq_one_letter_code
_entity_poly.pdbx_strand_id
1 'polypeptide(L)'
;MTSARHPGHGPAGAAVHAAHERSPTAGRVHAVVQQGGPDIVALREARFAGGLWCVRCGSRRVQRWGKAHGRQRYRCRTCGRTFSDLTGTPLAYSKRVELWGEYARCMLEAVSVREAARRLGMNKDTAFRWRHRILAVLERATHPAPQGIVELCETRFPHSEKGRRIPGRNPRRRGIPPGREYRADSPWVCVVVACDRAGGATSGSAGRGRPRAVVLREWLLPALGRPCTLVGTAGRYSAYALACARTDVVYHQAPRHPSAARRGAFLLDSTARAQARVVRLRTWLRRFRGVATRYLDNYLRWHLAVDAEPTGLVGPAGGWALVGLGRIPR
;
A
#
# COMPACT_ATOMS: atom_id res chain seq x y z
N MET A 1 -75.86 -6.88 22.86
CA MET A 1 -76.22 -6.33 21.55
C MET A 1 -74.92 -5.97 20.82
N THR A 2 -74.64 -6.71 19.75
CA THR A 2 -73.93 -6.41 18.51
C THR A 2 -72.46 -5.82 18.66
N SER A 3 -71.45 -6.65 18.57
CA SER A 3 -70.79 -7.18 17.36
C SER A 3 -70.32 -6.12 16.38
N ALA A 4 -69.00 -5.96 16.28
CA ALA A 4 -68.33 -5.71 15.01
C ALA A 4 -66.85 -6.17 15.11
N ARG A 5 -66.59 -7.19 14.33
CA ARG A 5 -65.19 -7.68 14.05
C ARG A 5 -64.60 -6.79 12.99
N HIS A 6 -63.31 -6.48 13.14
CA HIS A 6 -62.45 -6.01 12.01
C HIS A 6 -61.28 -6.95 11.84
N PRO A 7 -60.93 -7.31 10.59
CA PRO A 7 -59.86 -8.25 10.27
C PRO A 7 -58.53 -7.53 10.20
N GLY A 8 -57.51 -8.22 10.69
CA GLY A 8 -56.12 -7.76 10.60
C GLY A 8 -55.55 -7.83 9.18
N HIS A 9 -54.78 -6.83 8.84
CA HIS A 9 -53.81 -6.90 7.77
C HIS A 9 -52.44 -6.65 8.39
N GLY A 10 -51.62 -7.72 8.45
CA GLY A 10 -50.22 -7.61 8.70
C GLY A 10 -49.48 -7.20 7.41
N PRO A 11 -48.50 -6.31 7.49
CA PRO A 11 -47.60 -6.12 6.37
C PRO A 11 -46.48 -7.17 6.42
N ALA A 12 -46.34 -7.88 5.31
CA ALA A 12 -45.23 -8.76 5.01
C ALA A 12 -43.90 -8.00 5.11
N GLY A 13 -43.04 -8.50 5.98
CA GLY A 13 -41.64 -8.05 6.03
C GLY A 13 -40.91 -8.47 4.75
N ALA A 14 -40.70 -7.53 3.86
CA ALA A 14 -39.79 -7.69 2.73
C ALA A 14 -38.38 -7.71 3.27
N ALA A 15 -37.77 -8.89 3.34
CA ALA A 15 -36.35 -9.07 3.51
C ALA A 15 -35.64 -8.45 2.30
N VAL A 16 -35.05 -7.29 2.50
CA VAL A 16 -34.13 -6.68 1.53
C VAL A 16 -32.85 -7.50 1.57
N HIS A 17 -32.76 -8.53 0.74
CA HIS A 17 -31.49 -9.10 0.34
C HIS A 17 -30.73 -8.02 -0.42
N ALA A 18 -29.82 -7.35 0.25
CA ALA A 18 -28.79 -6.54 -0.38
C ALA A 18 -27.93 -7.49 -1.25
N ALA A 19 -28.28 -7.58 -2.53
CA ALA A 19 -27.43 -8.14 -3.53
C ALA A 19 -26.09 -7.34 -3.48
N HIS A 20 -25.04 -8.00 -3.05
CA HIS A 20 -23.69 -7.48 -3.14
C HIS A 20 -23.38 -7.45 -4.63
N GLU A 21 -23.67 -6.33 -5.29
CA GLU A 21 -23.22 -6.07 -6.66
C GLU A 21 -21.71 -6.19 -6.68
N ARG A 22 -21.24 -7.27 -7.30
CA ARG A 22 -19.83 -7.47 -7.59
C ARG A 22 -19.43 -6.34 -8.52
N SER A 23 -18.59 -5.45 -8.00
CA SER A 23 -18.04 -4.32 -8.75
C SER A 23 -17.49 -4.81 -10.10
N PRO A 24 -17.85 -4.20 -11.24
CA PRO A 24 -17.47 -4.65 -12.58
C PRO A 24 -15.94 -4.64 -12.83
N THR A 25 -15.17 -4.04 -11.92
CA THR A 25 -13.72 -4.04 -11.91
C THR A 25 -13.08 -5.39 -11.56
N ALA A 26 -13.75 -6.25 -10.78
CA ALA A 26 -13.22 -7.58 -10.44
C ALA A 26 -13.07 -8.47 -11.69
N GLY A 27 -13.96 -8.34 -12.67
CA GLY A 27 -13.91 -9.11 -13.92
C GLY A 27 -12.72 -8.73 -14.84
N ARG A 28 -12.36 -7.45 -14.88
CA ARG A 28 -11.20 -6.99 -15.69
C ARG A 28 -9.87 -7.37 -15.09
N VAL A 29 -9.76 -7.38 -13.75
CA VAL A 29 -8.57 -7.87 -13.04
C VAL A 29 -8.33 -9.36 -13.32
N HIS A 30 -9.39 -10.16 -13.34
CA HIS A 30 -9.30 -11.58 -13.69
C HIS A 30 -8.80 -11.81 -15.13
N ALA A 31 -9.24 -11.03 -16.11
CA ALA A 31 -8.88 -11.23 -17.52
C ALA A 31 -7.39 -10.96 -17.80
N VAL A 32 -6.78 -9.98 -17.15
CA VAL A 32 -5.36 -9.61 -17.36
C VAL A 32 -4.39 -10.58 -16.68
N VAL A 33 -4.82 -11.22 -15.58
CA VAL A 33 -3.98 -12.18 -14.83
C VAL A 33 -4.15 -13.62 -15.33
N GLN A 34 -5.17 -13.90 -16.14
CA GLN A 34 -5.40 -15.24 -16.72
C GLN A 34 -4.43 -15.62 -17.85
N GLN A 35 -3.67 -14.67 -18.39
CA GLN A 35 -2.71 -14.93 -19.48
C GLN A 35 -1.31 -15.21 -18.95
N GLY A 36 -1.08 -16.41 -18.40
CA GLY A 36 0.26 -16.95 -18.23
C GLY A 36 1.16 -16.27 -17.18
N GLY A 37 2.31 -16.87 -16.94
CA GLY A 37 3.37 -16.29 -16.12
C GLY A 37 3.93 -15.00 -16.72
N PRO A 38 4.89 -14.33 -16.04
CA PRO A 38 5.46 -13.09 -16.54
C PRO A 38 6.08 -13.33 -17.91
N ASP A 39 5.61 -12.58 -18.90
CA ASP A 39 6.23 -12.56 -20.20
C ASP A 39 7.62 -11.90 -20.08
N ILE A 40 8.64 -12.75 -20.02
CA ILE A 40 10.04 -12.31 -19.91
C ILE A 40 10.48 -11.59 -21.17
N VAL A 41 9.87 -11.90 -22.31
CA VAL A 41 10.16 -11.23 -23.58
C VAL A 41 9.65 -9.80 -23.53
N ALA A 42 8.39 -9.60 -23.17
CA ALA A 42 7.81 -8.28 -23.00
C ALA A 42 8.54 -7.46 -21.91
N LEU A 43 8.94 -8.11 -20.80
CA LEU A 43 9.77 -7.46 -19.76
C LEU A 43 11.11 -6.99 -20.32
N ARG A 44 11.76 -7.80 -21.15
CA ARG A 44 13.03 -7.46 -21.79
C ARG A 44 12.85 -6.30 -22.76
N GLU A 45 11.85 -6.36 -23.61
CA GLU A 45 11.54 -5.32 -24.60
C GLU A 45 11.26 -3.97 -23.92
N ALA A 46 10.39 -3.94 -22.92
CA ALA A 46 10.11 -2.73 -22.16
C ALA A 46 11.37 -2.18 -21.44
N ARG A 47 12.21 -3.08 -20.89
CA ARG A 47 13.40 -2.69 -20.15
C ARG A 47 14.52 -2.16 -21.03
N PHE A 48 14.65 -2.68 -22.21
CA PHE A 48 15.72 -2.38 -23.15
C PHE A 48 15.20 -1.76 -24.46
N ALA A 49 14.06 -1.09 -24.40
CA ALA A 49 13.45 -0.40 -25.56
C ALA A 49 14.43 0.59 -26.22
N GLY A 50 15.29 1.25 -25.44
CA GLY A 50 16.35 2.12 -25.94
C GLY A 50 17.67 1.41 -26.27
N GLY A 51 17.67 0.07 -26.41
CA GLY A 51 18.85 -0.74 -26.62
C GLY A 51 19.41 -1.39 -25.35
N LEU A 52 20.19 -2.46 -25.53
CA LEU A 52 20.75 -3.23 -24.44
C LEU A 52 21.84 -2.44 -23.69
N TRP A 53 21.73 -2.35 -22.37
CA TRP A 53 22.68 -1.67 -21.50
C TRP A 53 22.97 -2.49 -20.24
N CYS A 54 24.15 -2.28 -19.65
CA CYS A 54 24.55 -2.95 -18.43
C CYS A 54 23.74 -2.45 -17.23
N VAL A 55 22.95 -3.30 -16.62
CA VAL A 55 22.10 -2.97 -15.45
C VAL A 55 22.88 -2.58 -14.21
N ARG A 56 24.20 -2.72 -14.21
CA ARG A 56 25.07 -2.38 -13.08
C ARG A 56 25.80 -1.06 -13.23
N CYS A 57 26.33 -0.75 -14.42
CA CYS A 57 27.11 0.48 -14.65
C CYS A 57 26.55 1.39 -15.75
N GLY A 58 25.44 1.01 -16.41
CA GLY A 58 24.80 1.80 -17.46
C GLY A 58 25.46 1.72 -18.84
N SER A 59 26.65 1.11 -18.98
CA SER A 59 27.37 1.03 -20.24
C SER A 59 26.61 0.25 -21.32
N ARG A 60 26.67 0.72 -22.56
CA ARG A 60 26.10 0.02 -23.74
C ARG A 60 27.07 -1.02 -24.31
N ARG A 61 28.33 -1.10 -23.84
CA ARG A 61 29.31 -2.11 -24.29
C ARG A 61 29.03 -3.47 -23.67
N VAL A 62 27.95 -4.12 -24.15
CA VAL A 62 27.44 -5.40 -23.65
C VAL A 62 27.51 -6.44 -24.75
N GLN A 63 27.89 -7.67 -24.38
CA GLN A 63 27.90 -8.84 -25.28
C GLN A 63 27.07 -9.97 -24.70
N ARG A 64 26.52 -10.83 -25.56
CA ARG A 64 25.89 -12.09 -25.15
C ARG A 64 26.95 -13.00 -24.53
N TRP A 65 26.57 -13.68 -23.41
CA TRP A 65 27.50 -14.50 -22.62
C TRP A 65 26.86 -15.82 -22.23
N GLY A 66 26.49 -16.63 -23.24
CA GLY A 66 25.85 -17.92 -23.05
C GLY A 66 24.46 -17.84 -22.42
N LYS A 67 23.93 -19.00 -22.03
CA LYS A 67 22.62 -19.15 -21.38
C LYS A 67 22.80 -19.79 -20.00
N ALA A 68 21.90 -19.48 -19.07
CA ALA A 68 21.77 -20.16 -17.77
C ALA A 68 20.29 -20.41 -17.48
N HIS A 69 19.92 -21.64 -17.18
CA HIS A 69 18.53 -22.05 -16.94
C HIS A 69 17.60 -21.61 -18.09
N GLY A 70 18.02 -21.83 -19.34
CA GLY A 70 17.26 -21.45 -20.55
C GLY A 70 17.25 -19.95 -20.87
N ARG A 71 17.82 -19.08 -20.05
CA ARG A 71 17.78 -17.63 -20.16
C ARG A 71 19.10 -17.06 -20.65
N GLN A 72 19.02 -16.04 -21.54
CA GLN A 72 20.18 -15.34 -22.05
C GLN A 72 20.91 -14.60 -20.92
N ARG A 73 22.22 -14.76 -20.88
CA ARG A 73 23.15 -13.97 -20.05
C ARG A 73 23.92 -12.99 -20.90
N TYR A 74 24.34 -11.92 -20.28
CA TYR A 74 25.12 -10.87 -20.88
C TYR A 74 26.37 -10.59 -20.03
N ARG A 75 27.45 -10.14 -20.65
CA ARG A 75 28.65 -9.62 -19.99
C ARG A 75 28.89 -8.19 -20.41
N CYS A 76 29.09 -7.31 -19.45
CA CYS A 76 29.51 -5.93 -19.73
C CYS A 76 31.02 -5.89 -19.97
N ARG A 77 31.45 -5.31 -21.08
CA ARG A 77 32.88 -5.14 -21.39
C ARG A 77 33.51 -4.04 -20.53
N THR A 78 32.74 -3.09 -20.00
CA THR A 78 33.23 -1.98 -19.17
C THR A 78 33.48 -2.41 -17.72
N CYS A 79 32.50 -3.05 -17.06
CA CYS A 79 32.63 -3.43 -15.65
C CYS A 79 32.90 -4.93 -15.44
N GLY A 80 33.02 -5.73 -16.49
CA GLY A 80 33.31 -7.17 -16.45
C GLY A 80 32.17 -8.06 -15.91
N ARG A 81 31.14 -7.47 -15.30
CA ARG A 81 30.07 -8.21 -14.60
C ARG A 81 29.07 -8.81 -15.57
N THR A 82 28.54 -9.98 -15.19
CA THR A 82 27.47 -10.64 -15.92
C THR A 82 26.10 -10.29 -15.36
N PHE A 83 25.06 -10.32 -16.21
CA PHE A 83 23.68 -10.09 -15.85
C PHE A 83 22.73 -10.82 -16.80
N SER A 84 21.46 -10.85 -16.49
CA SER A 84 20.37 -11.37 -17.33
C SER A 84 19.24 -10.35 -17.40
N ASP A 85 18.22 -10.61 -18.20
CA ASP A 85 17.02 -9.78 -18.31
C ASP A 85 16.34 -9.53 -16.95
N LEU A 86 16.47 -10.46 -16.01
CA LEU A 86 15.88 -10.38 -14.67
C LEU A 86 16.79 -9.72 -13.62
N THR A 87 18.06 -9.48 -13.92
CA THR A 87 19.00 -8.92 -12.93
C THR A 87 18.57 -7.53 -12.51
N GLY A 88 18.46 -7.29 -11.18
CA GLY A 88 17.99 -6.02 -10.62
C GLY A 88 16.46 -5.86 -10.63
N THR A 89 15.71 -6.90 -10.95
CA THR A 89 14.25 -6.96 -10.79
C THR A 89 13.87 -7.82 -9.58
N PRO A 90 12.64 -7.76 -9.08
CA PRO A 90 12.15 -8.68 -8.05
C PRO A 90 12.24 -10.15 -8.45
N LEU A 91 12.22 -10.45 -9.75
CA LEU A 91 12.34 -11.79 -10.33
C LEU A 91 13.78 -12.34 -10.30
N ALA A 92 14.77 -11.50 -10.02
CA ALA A 92 16.17 -11.93 -9.98
C ALA A 92 16.36 -13.11 -9.01
N TYR A 93 17.15 -14.09 -9.46
CA TYR A 93 17.43 -15.33 -8.69
C TYR A 93 16.20 -16.20 -8.38
N SER A 94 15.05 -15.96 -9.02
CA SER A 94 13.89 -16.84 -8.87
C SER A 94 14.06 -18.09 -9.73
N LYS A 95 13.93 -19.26 -9.10
CA LYS A 95 13.98 -20.56 -9.81
C LYS A 95 12.65 -20.89 -10.49
N ARG A 96 11.53 -20.45 -9.90
CA ARG A 96 10.16 -20.73 -10.36
C ARG A 96 9.49 -19.43 -10.83
N VAL A 97 10.04 -18.84 -11.90
CA VAL A 97 9.55 -17.56 -12.45
C VAL A 97 8.11 -17.67 -12.96
N GLU A 98 7.72 -18.84 -13.42
CA GLU A 98 6.38 -19.18 -13.91
C GLU A 98 5.27 -18.92 -12.87
N LEU A 99 5.58 -19.01 -11.60
CA LEU A 99 4.60 -18.76 -10.52
C LEU A 99 4.38 -17.29 -10.18
N TRP A 100 5.13 -16.38 -10.81
CA TRP A 100 5.02 -14.96 -10.42
C TRP A 100 3.67 -14.35 -10.77
N GLY A 101 3.05 -14.72 -11.86
CA GLY A 101 1.72 -14.28 -12.24
C GLY A 101 0.69 -14.63 -11.16
N GLU A 102 0.69 -15.89 -10.73
CA GLU A 102 -0.18 -16.36 -9.64
C GLU A 102 0.17 -15.69 -8.30
N TYR A 103 1.45 -15.45 -8.04
CA TYR A 103 1.85 -14.74 -6.84
C TYR A 103 1.41 -13.27 -6.86
N ALA A 104 1.49 -12.60 -8.01
CA ALA A 104 0.95 -11.25 -8.19
C ALA A 104 -0.55 -11.20 -7.95
N ARG A 105 -1.31 -12.21 -8.41
CA ARG A 105 -2.73 -12.36 -8.10
C ARG A 105 -2.96 -12.47 -6.58
N CYS A 106 -2.19 -13.30 -5.89
CA CYS A 106 -2.22 -13.38 -4.44
C CYS A 106 -1.96 -12.02 -3.75
N MET A 107 -1.11 -11.18 -4.34
CA MET A 107 -0.88 -9.82 -3.85
C MET A 107 -2.11 -8.93 -4.07
N LEU A 108 -2.74 -8.97 -5.24
CA LEU A 108 -3.96 -8.20 -5.53
C LEU A 108 -5.12 -8.60 -4.61
N GLU A 109 -5.27 -9.88 -4.36
CA GLU A 109 -6.27 -10.42 -3.42
C GLU A 109 -5.93 -10.17 -1.94
N ALA A 110 -4.76 -9.62 -1.67
CA ALA A 110 -4.25 -9.38 -0.33
C ALA A 110 -4.27 -10.63 0.58
N VAL A 111 -3.96 -11.80 0.03
CA VAL A 111 -3.90 -13.03 0.82
C VAL A 111 -2.68 -13.06 1.74
N SER A 112 -2.73 -13.83 2.82
CA SER A 112 -1.59 -13.97 3.74
C SER A 112 -0.41 -14.69 3.06
N VAL A 113 0.82 -14.52 3.61
CA VAL A 113 2.00 -15.25 3.12
C VAL A 113 1.82 -16.77 3.18
N ARG A 114 1.17 -17.27 4.23
CA ARG A 114 0.92 -18.72 4.39
C ARG A 114 -0.06 -19.22 3.33
N GLU A 115 -1.09 -18.46 3.05
CA GLU A 115 -2.08 -18.82 2.05
C GLU A 115 -1.49 -18.77 0.63
N ALA A 116 -0.71 -17.74 0.31
CA ALA A 116 0.00 -17.68 -0.96
C ALA A 116 0.97 -18.87 -1.14
N ALA A 117 1.71 -19.21 -0.09
CA ALA A 117 2.62 -20.37 -0.10
C ALA A 117 1.86 -21.68 -0.36
N ARG A 118 0.70 -21.87 0.30
CA ARG A 118 -0.15 -23.04 0.12
C ARG A 118 -0.71 -23.14 -1.32
N ARG A 119 -1.26 -22.06 -1.84
CA ARG A 119 -1.84 -22.01 -3.20
C ARG A 119 -0.82 -22.35 -4.28
N LEU A 120 0.42 -21.89 -4.10
CA LEU A 120 1.48 -22.06 -5.11
C LEU A 120 2.40 -23.25 -4.86
N GLY A 121 2.13 -24.06 -3.83
CA GLY A 121 3.00 -25.19 -3.50
C GLY A 121 4.46 -24.77 -3.26
N MET A 122 4.67 -23.63 -2.56
CA MET A 122 6.02 -23.11 -2.28
C MET A 122 6.29 -22.97 -0.79
N ASN A 123 7.58 -22.94 -0.45
CA ASN A 123 7.98 -22.69 0.93
C ASN A 123 7.54 -21.28 1.40
N LYS A 124 7.05 -21.20 2.64
CA LYS A 124 6.59 -19.96 3.29
C LYS A 124 7.65 -18.84 3.26
N ASP A 125 8.93 -19.19 3.47
CA ASP A 125 10.00 -18.18 3.49
C ASP A 125 10.31 -17.67 2.08
N THR A 126 10.11 -18.49 1.06
CA THR A 126 10.17 -18.06 -0.34
C THR A 126 9.02 -17.10 -0.66
N ALA A 127 7.78 -17.44 -0.29
CA ALA A 127 6.62 -16.57 -0.44
C ALA A 127 6.81 -15.23 0.31
N PHE A 128 7.38 -15.27 1.52
CA PHE A 128 7.71 -14.08 2.29
C PHE A 128 8.74 -13.20 1.58
N ARG A 129 9.85 -13.78 1.10
CA ARG A 129 10.88 -13.05 0.35
C ARG A 129 10.34 -12.44 -0.94
N TRP A 130 9.51 -13.16 -1.66
CA TRP A 130 8.87 -12.65 -2.87
C TRP A 130 7.98 -11.45 -2.56
N ARG A 131 7.14 -11.55 -1.53
CA ARG A 131 6.32 -10.42 -1.08
C ARG A 131 7.16 -9.17 -0.83
N HIS A 132 8.21 -9.29 -0.05
CA HIS A 132 9.04 -8.13 0.29
C HIS A 132 9.83 -7.58 -0.91
N ARG A 133 10.20 -8.41 -1.88
CA ARG A 133 10.78 -7.92 -3.14
C ARG A 133 9.78 -7.10 -3.95
N ILE A 134 8.52 -7.54 -4.02
CA ILE A 134 7.46 -6.77 -4.69
C ILE A 134 7.20 -5.46 -3.93
N LEU A 135 7.06 -5.51 -2.61
CA LEU A 135 6.80 -4.34 -1.79
C LEU A 135 7.91 -3.29 -1.87
N ALA A 136 9.16 -3.70 -1.99
CA ALA A 136 10.30 -2.80 -2.17
C ALA A 136 10.25 -2.01 -3.50
N VAL A 137 9.54 -2.53 -4.49
CA VAL A 137 9.36 -1.85 -5.78
C VAL A 137 8.15 -0.93 -5.76
N LEU A 138 7.08 -1.30 -5.03
CA LEU A 138 5.92 -0.44 -4.82
C LEU A 138 6.27 0.89 -4.14
N GLU A 139 7.41 0.96 -3.43
CA GLU A 139 7.93 2.22 -2.89
C GLU A 139 8.17 3.29 -3.96
N ARG A 140 8.42 2.85 -5.20
CA ARG A 140 8.70 3.72 -6.35
C ARG A 140 7.51 3.89 -7.28
N ALA A 141 6.43 3.13 -7.07
CA ALA A 141 5.19 3.31 -7.79
C ALA A 141 4.58 4.65 -7.33
N THR A 142 4.59 5.63 -8.20
CA THR A 142 4.08 6.95 -7.93
C THR A 142 2.56 6.90 -7.85
N HIS A 143 2.03 6.90 -6.63
CA HIS A 143 0.69 7.43 -6.43
C HIS A 143 0.71 8.92 -6.75
N PRO A 144 -0.34 9.48 -7.33
CA PRO A 144 -0.46 10.92 -7.41
C PRO A 144 -0.26 11.51 -6.02
N ALA A 145 0.69 12.45 -5.89
CA ALA A 145 0.90 13.16 -4.66
C ALA A 145 -0.38 13.91 -4.29
N PRO A 146 -0.92 13.76 -3.07
CA PRO A 146 -2.09 14.53 -2.68
C PRO A 146 -1.75 16.02 -2.67
N GLN A 147 -2.63 16.84 -3.27
CA GLN A 147 -2.40 18.27 -3.48
C GLN A 147 -3.65 19.10 -3.22
N GLY A 148 -3.49 20.42 -3.18
CA GLY A 148 -4.58 21.35 -2.88
C GLY A 148 -5.10 21.16 -1.46
N ILE A 149 -6.36 20.80 -1.26
CA ILE A 149 -6.95 20.52 0.06
C ILE A 149 -6.76 19.05 0.38
N VAL A 150 -5.92 18.75 1.37
CA VAL A 150 -5.52 17.40 1.78
C VAL A 150 -6.02 17.09 3.18
N GLU A 151 -6.95 16.17 3.27
CA GLU A 151 -7.53 15.71 4.53
C GLU A 151 -6.58 14.74 5.25
N LEU A 152 -6.45 14.90 6.58
CA LEU A 152 -5.63 14.06 7.45
C LEU A 152 -6.49 13.26 8.43
N CYS A 153 -6.17 11.99 8.60
CA CYS A 153 -6.71 11.16 9.67
C CYS A 153 -5.63 10.27 10.28
N GLU A 154 -5.66 10.13 11.60
CA GLU A 154 -4.78 9.24 12.36
C GLU A 154 -5.47 7.91 12.67
N THR A 155 -4.67 6.86 12.67
CA THR A 155 -5.06 5.57 13.24
C THR A 155 -3.89 4.94 13.97
N ARG A 156 -4.16 3.99 14.85
CA ARG A 156 -3.13 3.33 15.65
C ARG A 156 -3.17 1.83 15.46
N PHE A 157 -1.98 1.27 15.38
CA PHE A 157 -1.78 -0.17 15.32
C PHE A 157 -0.87 -0.62 16.46
N PRO A 158 -1.11 -1.81 17.04
CA PRO A 158 -0.22 -2.35 18.06
C PRO A 158 1.21 -2.49 17.53
N HIS A 159 2.19 -2.02 18.27
CA HIS A 159 3.60 -2.26 17.95
C HIS A 159 3.89 -3.76 17.99
N SER A 160 4.43 -4.30 16.90
CA SER A 160 4.74 -5.71 16.73
C SER A 160 6.22 -5.93 16.46
N GLU A 161 6.85 -6.72 17.29
CA GLU A 161 8.26 -7.14 17.18
C GLU A 161 8.41 -8.51 16.49
N LYS A 162 7.38 -8.96 15.79
CA LYS A 162 7.34 -10.24 15.10
C LYS A 162 8.57 -10.45 14.20
N GLY A 163 9.23 -11.60 14.38
CA GLY A 163 10.44 -11.94 13.62
C GLY A 163 11.72 -11.22 14.11
N ARG A 164 11.69 -10.58 15.28
CA ARG A 164 12.88 -10.13 16.01
C ARG A 164 13.29 -11.15 17.06
N ARG A 165 14.57 -11.27 17.33
CA ARG A 165 15.12 -11.90 18.53
C ARG A 165 15.49 -10.78 19.51
N ILE A 166 14.96 -10.82 20.73
CA ILE A 166 15.23 -9.82 21.77
C ILE A 166 15.85 -10.55 22.94
N PRO A 167 17.06 -10.17 23.34
CA PRO A 167 17.67 -10.76 24.53
C PRO A 167 16.81 -10.56 25.78
N GLY A 168 16.73 -11.56 26.63
CA GLY A 168 16.05 -11.46 27.94
C GLY A 168 14.53 -11.48 27.93
N ARG A 169 13.86 -11.40 26.77
CA ARG A 169 12.38 -11.49 26.70
C ARG A 169 11.84 -11.98 25.36
N ASN A 170 10.62 -12.45 25.38
CA ASN A 170 9.91 -12.80 24.17
C ASN A 170 9.49 -11.53 23.37
N PRO A 171 9.66 -11.53 22.05
CA PRO A 171 9.21 -10.42 21.21
C PRO A 171 7.69 -10.34 21.20
N ARG A 172 7.15 -9.13 21.29
CA ARG A 172 5.72 -8.88 21.18
C ARG A 172 5.22 -9.21 19.77
N ARG A 173 4.27 -10.13 19.66
CA ARG A 173 3.78 -10.62 18.36
C ARG A 173 2.35 -10.21 18.05
N ARG A 174 1.45 -10.20 19.03
CA ARG A 174 0.00 -10.02 18.86
C ARG A 174 -0.63 -9.43 20.13
N GLY A 175 -1.90 -9.07 20.00
CA GLY A 175 -2.75 -8.59 21.08
C GLY A 175 -2.76 -7.06 21.23
N ILE A 176 -3.73 -6.58 21.99
CA ILE A 176 -3.83 -5.18 22.37
C ILE A 176 -2.73 -4.92 23.41
N PRO A 177 -1.85 -3.93 23.20
CA PRO A 177 -0.83 -3.63 24.18
C PRO A 177 -1.44 -3.01 25.43
N PRO A 178 -0.94 -3.33 26.61
CA PRO A 178 -1.25 -2.56 27.81
C PRO A 178 -0.68 -1.15 27.66
N GLY A 179 -1.36 -0.17 28.26
CA GLY A 179 -0.89 1.21 28.29
C GLY A 179 -1.65 2.16 27.38
N ARG A 180 -1.46 3.46 27.65
CA ARG A 180 -2.19 4.54 26.96
C ARG A 180 -1.63 4.75 25.54
N GLU A 181 -2.52 4.95 24.60
CA GLU A 181 -2.19 5.10 23.16
C GLU A 181 -1.34 6.34 22.83
N TYR A 182 -1.34 7.35 23.68
CA TYR A 182 -0.81 8.69 23.37
C TYR A 182 0.53 9.04 24.04
N ARG A 183 1.17 8.10 24.75
CA ARG A 183 2.49 8.34 25.35
C ARG A 183 3.62 8.14 24.35
N ALA A 184 4.74 8.82 24.57
CA ALA A 184 5.91 8.73 23.68
C ALA A 184 6.52 7.32 23.60
N ASP A 185 6.43 6.56 24.69
CA ASP A 185 6.86 5.16 24.82
C ASP A 185 5.73 4.16 24.52
N SER A 186 4.61 4.66 24.03
CA SER A 186 3.40 3.88 23.78
C SER A 186 3.70 2.63 22.95
N PRO A 187 3.12 1.48 23.32
CA PRO A 187 3.17 0.27 22.51
C PRO A 187 2.29 0.34 21.24
N TRP A 188 1.80 1.50 20.90
CA TRP A 188 1.01 1.77 19.71
C TRP A 188 1.81 2.58 18.68
N VAL A 189 1.70 2.21 17.42
CA VAL A 189 2.26 2.95 16.31
C VAL A 189 1.18 3.84 15.72
N CYS A 190 1.46 5.15 15.65
CA CYS A 190 0.61 6.10 14.96
C CYS A 190 0.84 5.99 13.45
N VAL A 191 -0.22 5.84 12.70
CA VAL A 191 -0.23 5.89 11.23
C VAL A 191 -1.09 7.07 10.80
N VAL A 192 -0.56 7.87 9.90
CA VAL A 192 -1.25 9.00 9.29
C VAL A 192 -1.64 8.62 7.86
N VAL A 193 -2.88 8.93 7.51
CA VAL A 193 -3.42 8.83 6.16
C VAL A 193 -3.76 10.24 5.71
N ALA A 194 -3.26 10.62 4.54
CA ALA A 194 -3.54 11.89 3.90
C ALA A 194 -4.13 11.64 2.51
N CYS A 195 -5.18 12.34 2.14
CA CYS A 195 -5.76 12.24 0.80
C CYS A 195 -6.44 13.53 0.36
N ASP A 196 -6.36 13.83 -0.92
CA ASP A 196 -7.06 14.92 -1.56
C ASP A 196 -8.41 14.48 -2.16
N ARG A 197 -9.04 15.37 -2.88
CA ARG A 197 -10.32 15.15 -3.55
C ARG A 197 -10.20 14.58 -4.96
N ALA A 198 -9.02 14.69 -5.55
CA ALA A 198 -8.71 14.19 -6.89
C ALA A 198 -8.25 12.72 -6.90
N GLY A 199 -8.15 12.08 -5.72
CA GLY A 199 -7.71 10.67 -5.58
C GLY A 199 -6.25 10.52 -5.17
N GLY A 200 -5.48 11.60 -5.09
CA GLY A 200 -4.13 11.60 -4.54
C GLY A 200 -4.15 11.16 -3.07
N ALA A 201 -3.23 10.29 -2.69
CA ALA A 201 -3.16 9.81 -1.32
C ALA A 201 -1.75 9.37 -0.92
N THR A 202 -1.47 9.52 0.37
CA THR A 202 -0.26 8.97 1.00
C THR A 202 -0.56 8.46 2.41
N SER A 203 0.24 7.54 2.90
CA SER A 203 0.14 7.04 4.27
C SER A 203 1.49 6.56 4.77
N GLY A 204 1.75 6.76 6.06
CA GLY A 204 3.00 6.36 6.67
C GLY A 204 2.94 6.33 8.19
N SER A 205 3.92 5.71 8.81
CA SER A 205 4.06 5.72 10.26
C SER A 205 4.63 7.05 10.73
N ALA A 206 4.00 7.63 11.75
CA ALA A 206 4.35 8.94 12.32
C ALA A 206 5.01 8.82 13.71
N GLY A 207 5.42 7.62 14.10
CA GLY A 207 6.07 7.34 15.36
C GLY A 207 5.24 6.49 16.32
N ARG A 208 5.74 6.31 17.53
CA ARG A 208 5.03 5.60 18.60
C ARG A 208 4.18 6.60 19.39
N GLY A 209 2.95 6.19 19.73
CA GLY A 209 2.00 7.01 20.49
C GLY A 209 1.47 8.19 19.67
N ARG A 210 2.00 9.38 19.91
CA ARG A 210 1.63 10.60 19.17
C ARG A 210 2.49 10.78 17.92
N PRO A 211 1.97 11.39 16.85
CA PRO A 211 2.79 11.77 15.71
C PRO A 211 3.87 12.79 16.16
N ARG A 212 5.03 12.72 15.53
CA ARG A 212 6.17 13.60 15.79
C ARG A 212 6.39 14.54 14.61
N ALA A 213 6.52 15.84 14.89
CA ALA A 213 6.69 16.87 13.84
C ALA A 213 7.90 16.59 12.95
N VAL A 214 9.03 16.14 13.52
CA VAL A 214 10.23 15.79 12.76
C VAL A 214 9.96 14.66 11.76
N VAL A 215 9.26 13.61 12.20
CA VAL A 215 8.92 12.47 11.34
C VAL A 215 7.96 12.89 10.22
N LEU A 216 7.00 13.78 10.51
CA LEU A 216 6.08 14.32 9.50
C LEU A 216 6.82 15.18 8.45
N ARG A 217 7.83 15.95 8.87
CA ARG A 217 8.69 16.71 7.94
C ARG A 217 9.51 15.80 7.02
N GLU A 218 9.96 14.66 7.52
CA GLU A 218 10.79 13.73 6.77
C GLU A 218 10.03 12.97 5.68
N TRP A 219 8.77 12.60 5.91
CA TRP A 219 8.05 11.76 4.94
C TRP A 219 6.73 12.37 4.43
N LEU A 220 5.93 13.03 5.28
CA LEU A 220 4.61 13.53 4.87
C LEU A 220 4.76 14.77 3.97
N LEU A 221 5.50 15.79 4.42
CA LEU A 221 5.60 17.03 3.66
C LEU A 221 6.25 16.83 2.28
N PRO A 222 7.30 16.02 2.11
CA PRO A 222 7.85 15.73 0.77
C PRO A 222 6.91 14.91 -0.12
N ALA A 223 5.95 14.17 0.46
CA ALA A 223 4.98 13.38 -0.28
C ALA A 223 3.77 14.19 -0.79
N LEU A 224 3.68 15.48 -0.46
CA LEU A 224 2.59 16.37 -0.87
C LEU A 224 2.94 17.10 -2.17
N GLY A 225 1.96 17.19 -3.08
CA GLY A 225 2.01 18.13 -4.19
C GLY A 225 1.72 19.55 -3.70
N ARG A 226 2.30 20.55 -4.38
CA ARG A 226 2.20 21.95 -3.96
C ARG A 226 1.47 22.79 -5.01
N PRO A 227 0.71 23.79 -4.61
CA PRO A 227 0.42 24.24 -3.23
C PRO A 227 -0.52 23.29 -2.48
N CYS A 228 -0.44 23.25 -1.14
CA CYS A 228 -1.19 22.32 -0.32
C CYS A 228 -1.64 22.93 1.03
N THR A 229 -2.90 22.67 1.39
CA THR A 229 -3.47 22.94 2.72
C THR A 229 -3.83 21.62 3.37
N LEU A 230 -3.17 21.30 4.47
CA LEU A 230 -3.48 20.13 5.29
C LEU A 230 -4.66 20.43 6.21
N VAL A 231 -5.68 19.59 6.20
CA VAL A 231 -6.88 19.71 7.01
C VAL A 231 -6.96 18.54 8.00
N GLY A 232 -6.97 18.84 9.30
CA GLY A 232 -7.04 17.81 10.34
C GLY A 232 -7.76 18.29 11.58
N THR A 233 -8.22 17.33 12.42
CA THR A 233 -8.95 17.63 13.66
C THR A 233 -8.05 17.90 14.86
N ALA A 234 -6.74 17.82 14.70
CA ALA A 234 -5.77 18.10 15.75
C ALA A 234 -5.61 19.61 16.00
N GLY A 235 -5.32 20.01 17.24
CA GLY A 235 -5.21 21.42 17.61
C GLY A 235 -4.02 22.15 16.96
N ARG A 236 -4.04 23.49 17.02
CA ARG A 236 -3.01 24.37 16.43
C ARG A 236 -1.58 24.15 16.94
N TYR A 237 -1.41 23.54 18.08
CA TYR A 237 -0.10 23.14 18.63
C TYR A 237 0.21 21.67 18.38
N SER A 238 -0.48 21.03 17.46
CA SER A 238 -0.23 19.65 17.09
C SER A 238 1.09 19.47 16.36
N ALA A 239 1.54 18.22 16.26
CA ALA A 239 2.71 17.89 15.45
C ALA A 239 2.55 18.32 13.99
N TYR A 240 1.33 18.39 13.47
CA TYR A 240 1.05 18.84 12.09
C TYR A 240 1.30 20.33 11.93
N ALA A 241 0.75 21.15 12.83
CA ALA A 241 0.98 22.60 12.83
C ALA A 241 2.48 22.90 12.99
N LEU A 242 3.17 22.20 13.91
CA LEU A 242 4.61 22.32 14.10
C LEU A 242 5.42 21.84 12.89
N ALA A 243 4.96 20.79 12.18
CA ALA A 243 5.63 20.32 10.97
C ALA A 243 5.51 21.32 9.83
N CYS A 244 4.36 21.96 9.66
CA CYS A 244 4.10 22.97 8.63
C CYS A 244 4.73 24.34 8.96
N ALA A 245 5.09 24.60 10.21
CA ALA A 245 5.69 25.87 10.61
C ALA A 245 6.95 26.18 9.77
N ARG A 246 7.00 27.40 9.23
CA ARG A 246 8.10 27.89 8.35
C ARG A 246 8.24 27.09 7.03
N THR A 247 7.15 26.49 6.56
CA THR A 247 7.06 25.87 5.23
C THR A 247 5.97 26.54 4.40
N ASP A 248 5.85 26.18 3.15
CA ASP A 248 4.79 26.62 2.23
C ASP A 248 3.51 25.77 2.33
N VAL A 249 3.44 24.82 3.27
CA VAL A 249 2.24 24.02 3.54
C VAL A 249 1.47 24.64 4.71
N VAL A 250 0.22 24.99 4.46
CA VAL A 250 -0.68 25.53 5.49
C VAL A 250 -1.37 24.39 6.24
N TYR A 251 -1.45 24.49 7.56
CA TYR A 251 -2.25 23.57 8.37
C TYR A 251 -3.53 24.25 8.86
N HIS A 252 -4.68 23.67 8.50
CA HIS A 252 -6.00 24.10 8.94
C HIS A 252 -6.59 23.09 9.95
N GLN A 253 -7.07 23.61 11.07
CA GLN A 253 -7.74 22.81 12.09
C GLN A 253 -9.23 22.72 11.81
N ALA A 254 -9.70 21.57 11.34
CA ALA A 254 -11.12 21.30 11.18
C ALA A 254 -11.83 21.12 12.55
N PRO A 255 -13.09 21.48 12.67
CA PRO A 255 -13.86 21.24 13.89
C PRO A 255 -14.04 19.73 14.12
N ARG A 256 -14.01 19.33 15.39
CA ARG A 256 -14.18 17.90 15.76
C ARG A 256 -15.60 17.40 15.51
N HIS A 257 -16.57 18.29 15.65
CA HIS A 257 -17.99 18.03 15.42
C HIS A 257 -18.53 19.13 14.52
N PRO A 258 -18.76 18.86 13.22
CA PRO A 258 -19.45 19.83 12.38
C PRO A 258 -20.87 20.03 12.92
N SER A 259 -21.18 21.22 13.41
CA SER A 259 -22.54 21.55 13.81
C SER A 259 -23.45 21.51 12.58
N ALA A 260 -24.65 20.97 12.71
CA ALA A 260 -25.64 20.88 11.63
C ALA A 260 -26.02 22.25 11.01
N ALA A 261 -25.70 23.34 11.66
CA ALA A 261 -26.01 24.72 11.27
C ALA A 261 -25.12 25.26 10.12
N ARG A 262 -24.05 24.59 9.74
CA ARG A 262 -23.13 25.07 8.69
C ARG A 262 -23.15 24.22 7.43
N ARG A 263 -24.31 23.89 6.92
CA ARG A 263 -24.44 23.15 5.65
C ARG A 263 -23.90 23.85 4.41
N GLY A 264 -23.43 25.08 4.49
CA GLY A 264 -22.84 25.82 3.37
C GLY A 264 -21.37 26.21 3.57
N ALA A 265 -20.80 25.95 4.73
CA ALA A 265 -19.46 26.40 5.09
C ALA A 265 -18.46 25.28 4.91
N PHE A 266 -17.86 25.28 3.81
CA PHE A 266 -16.44 25.18 3.50
C PHE A 266 -15.78 23.79 3.51
N LEU A 267 -15.16 23.57 2.39
CA LEU A 267 -14.26 22.53 1.95
C LEU A 267 -13.13 22.18 2.97
N LEU A 268 -12.85 23.04 3.95
CA LEU A 268 -11.80 22.87 4.97
C LEU A 268 -12.30 22.27 6.28
N ASP A 269 -13.60 21.99 6.42
CA ASP A 269 -14.16 21.51 7.69
C ASP A 269 -14.35 19.97 7.73
N SER A 270 -13.93 19.26 6.71
CA SER A 270 -14.15 17.81 6.62
C SER A 270 -12.84 17.01 6.54
N THR A 271 -12.81 15.90 7.26
CA THR A 271 -11.79 14.85 7.15
C THR A 271 -12.42 13.49 6.80
N ALA A 272 -13.63 13.49 6.25
CA ALA A 272 -14.43 12.28 6.05
C ALA A 272 -13.78 11.29 5.06
N ARG A 273 -13.11 11.78 4.02
CA ARG A 273 -12.41 10.94 3.04
C ARG A 273 -11.21 10.23 3.66
N ALA A 274 -10.40 10.96 4.44
CA ALA A 274 -9.29 10.37 5.16
C ALA A 274 -9.76 9.35 6.21
N GLN A 275 -10.88 9.63 6.91
CA GLN A 275 -11.51 8.68 7.84
C GLN A 275 -11.97 7.41 7.11
N ALA A 276 -12.66 7.54 5.99
CA ALA A 276 -13.10 6.40 5.18
C ALA A 276 -11.91 5.54 4.72
N ARG A 277 -10.81 6.16 4.28
CA ARG A 277 -9.57 5.43 3.94
C ARG A 277 -8.98 4.70 5.14
N VAL A 278 -8.98 5.31 6.31
CA VAL A 278 -8.54 4.65 7.56
C VAL A 278 -9.37 3.41 7.86
N VAL A 279 -10.70 3.47 7.69
CA VAL A 279 -11.58 2.30 7.89
C VAL A 279 -11.21 1.19 6.91
N ARG A 280 -11.05 1.48 5.62
CA ARG A 280 -10.62 0.50 4.62
C ARG A 280 -9.25 -0.09 4.93
N LEU A 281 -8.27 0.74 5.29
CA LEU A 281 -6.94 0.30 5.69
C LEU A 281 -6.98 -0.66 6.89
N ARG A 282 -7.76 -0.34 7.93
CA ARG A 282 -7.89 -1.20 9.12
C ARG A 282 -8.50 -2.55 8.76
N THR A 283 -9.55 -2.56 7.96
CA THR A 283 -10.22 -3.78 7.48
C THR A 283 -9.27 -4.63 6.65
N TRP A 284 -8.53 -4.01 5.74
CA TRP A 284 -7.57 -4.68 4.88
C TRP A 284 -6.40 -5.29 5.68
N LEU A 285 -5.81 -4.54 6.63
CA LEU A 285 -4.70 -5.02 7.46
C LEU A 285 -5.08 -6.18 8.38
N ARG A 286 -6.34 -6.33 8.79
CA ARG A 286 -6.82 -7.47 9.61
C ARG A 286 -6.53 -8.83 8.95
N ARG A 287 -6.54 -8.90 7.61
CA ARG A 287 -6.27 -10.12 6.83
C ARG A 287 -4.91 -10.75 7.14
N PHE A 288 -3.92 -9.95 7.54
CA PHE A 288 -2.56 -10.40 7.78
C PHE A 288 -2.29 -10.86 9.22
N ARG A 289 -3.30 -10.80 10.10
CA ARG A 289 -3.21 -11.22 11.52
C ARG A 289 -2.00 -10.62 12.24
N GLY A 290 -1.75 -9.35 12.02
CA GLY A 290 -0.64 -8.57 12.57
C GLY A 290 0.60 -8.58 11.67
N VAL A 291 0.98 -7.36 11.27
CA VAL A 291 2.19 -7.05 10.52
C VAL A 291 3.27 -6.63 11.51
N ALA A 292 4.52 -7.11 11.30
CA ALA A 292 5.63 -6.60 12.10
C ALA A 292 5.83 -5.10 11.82
N THR A 293 6.01 -4.29 12.86
CA THR A 293 6.08 -2.83 12.73
C THR A 293 7.16 -2.39 11.74
N ARG A 294 8.29 -3.08 11.68
CA ARG A 294 9.37 -2.81 10.71
C ARG A 294 8.97 -2.93 9.24
N TYR A 295 7.84 -3.58 8.95
CA TYR A 295 7.30 -3.75 7.60
C TYR A 295 6.00 -2.99 7.39
N LEU A 296 5.52 -2.25 8.40
CA LEU A 296 4.21 -1.60 8.37
C LEU A 296 4.11 -0.63 7.18
N ASP A 297 5.11 0.21 6.97
CA ASP A 297 5.09 1.20 5.88
C ASP A 297 5.04 0.54 4.49
N ASN A 298 5.68 -0.62 4.30
CA ASN A 298 5.56 -1.40 3.07
C ASN A 298 4.11 -1.87 2.84
N TYR A 299 3.40 -2.26 3.89
CA TYR A 299 2.00 -2.65 3.80
C TYR A 299 1.07 -1.44 3.60
N LEU A 300 1.40 -0.28 4.16
CA LEU A 300 0.66 0.96 3.91
C LEU A 300 0.74 1.35 2.42
N ARG A 301 1.92 1.32 1.83
CA ARG A 301 2.12 1.56 0.39
C ARG A 301 1.39 0.51 -0.47
N TRP A 302 1.43 -0.75 -0.07
CA TRP A 302 0.67 -1.79 -0.75
C TRP A 302 -0.84 -1.55 -0.69
N HIS A 303 -1.37 -1.16 0.47
CA HIS A 303 -2.78 -0.78 0.58
C HIS A 303 -3.12 0.38 -0.34
N LEU A 304 -2.32 1.44 -0.36
CA LEU A 304 -2.52 2.55 -1.28
C LEU A 304 -2.60 2.05 -2.73
N ALA A 305 -1.66 1.19 -3.13
CA ALA A 305 -1.59 0.64 -4.48
C ALA A 305 -2.84 -0.19 -4.89
N VAL A 306 -3.53 -0.81 -3.94
CA VAL A 306 -4.75 -1.60 -4.21
C VAL A 306 -6.04 -0.86 -3.90
N ASP A 307 -6.01 0.23 -3.12
CA ASP A 307 -7.14 1.09 -2.76
C ASP A 307 -7.36 2.22 -3.79
N ALA A 308 -6.33 2.58 -4.55
CA ALA A 308 -6.49 3.40 -5.73
C ALA A 308 -7.26 2.61 -6.80
N GLU A 309 -8.10 3.30 -7.57
CA GLU A 309 -8.79 2.69 -8.71
C GLU A 309 -7.81 1.84 -9.53
N PRO A 310 -8.19 0.59 -9.92
CA PRO A 310 -7.24 -0.39 -10.47
C PRO A 310 -6.59 -0.02 -11.81
N THR A 311 -6.82 1.17 -12.32
CA THR A 311 -6.34 1.64 -13.62
C THR A 311 -4.82 1.73 -13.75
N GLY A 312 -4.07 1.88 -12.64
CA GLY A 312 -2.61 1.96 -12.67
C GLY A 312 -1.86 0.64 -12.43
N LEU A 313 -2.48 -0.33 -11.73
CA LEU A 313 -1.83 -1.61 -11.37
C LEU A 313 -2.22 -2.75 -12.32
N VAL A 314 -3.22 -2.59 -13.16
CA VAL A 314 -3.89 -3.67 -13.90
C VAL A 314 -3.87 -3.48 -15.43
N GLY A 315 -3.26 -2.44 -15.96
CA GLY A 315 -2.98 -2.33 -17.39
C GLY A 315 -1.87 -3.31 -17.83
N PRO A 316 -1.64 -3.52 -19.13
CA PRO A 316 -0.50 -4.31 -19.62
C PRO A 316 0.84 -3.84 -19.02
N ALA A 317 0.94 -2.55 -18.68
CA ALA A 317 2.05 -2.00 -17.91
C ALA A 317 1.91 -2.20 -16.38
N GLY A 318 0.70 -2.32 -15.84
CA GLY A 318 0.43 -2.37 -14.40
C GLY A 318 0.69 -3.75 -13.78
N GLY A 319 0.45 -4.84 -14.48
CA GLY A 319 0.88 -6.17 -14.05
C GLY A 319 2.41 -6.23 -13.89
N TRP A 320 3.13 -5.44 -14.64
CA TRP A 320 4.59 -5.31 -14.58
C TRP A 320 5.07 -4.27 -13.55
N ALA A 321 4.25 -3.31 -13.13
CA ALA A 321 4.58 -2.43 -12.01
C ALA A 321 4.69 -3.21 -10.70
N LEU A 322 3.87 -4.23 -10.49
CA LEU A 322 4.02 -5.19 -9.37
C LEU A 322 5.28 -6.04 -9.49
N VAL A 323 5.77 -6.26 -10.69
CA VAL A 323 7.00 -7.04 -10.96
C VAL A 323 8.24 -6.13 -10.98
N GLY A 324 8.05 -4.83 -11.13
CA GLY A 324 9.03 -3.77 -10.99
C GLY A 324 10.09 -3.73 -12.08
N LEU A 325 9.92 -2.78 -13.00
CA LEU A 325 11.01 -2.29 -13.86
C LEU A 325 12.06 -1.49 -13.06
N GLY A 326 11.90 -1.38 -11.74
CA GLY A 326 12.79 -0.63 -10.86
C GLY A 326 14.05 -1.40 -10.50
N ARG A 327 15.17 -0.68 -10.44
CA ARG A 327 16.39 -1.18 -9.79
C ARG A 327 16.10 -1.46 -8.32
N ILE A 328 16.35 -2.67 -7.82
CA ILE A 328 16.45 -2.90 -6.38
C ILE A 328 17.74 -2.22 -5.93
N PRO A 329 17.73 -1.27 -4.99
CA PRO A 329 18.96 -0.79 -4.37
C PRO A 329 19.68 -1.96 -3.72
N ARG A 330 20.99 -1.90 -3.70
CA ARG A 330 21.83 -2.84 -2.96
C ARG A 330 21.76 -2.60 -1.47
#